data_35b5d287ce71c0f1606c30a9912e502c
#
_entry.id   35b5d287ce71c0f1606c30a9912e502c
#
_cell.length_a   1.000
_cell.length_b   1.000
_cell.length_c   1.000
_cell.angle_alpha   90.00
_cell.angle_beta   90.00
_cell.angle_gamma   90.00
#
_symmetry.space_group_name_H-M   'P 1'
#
loop_
_entity.id
_entity.type
_entity.pdbx_description
1 polymer ?
#
loop_
_entity_poly.entity_id
_entity_poly.type
_entity_poly.pdbx_seq_one_letter_code
_entity_poly.pdbx_strand_id
1 'polypeptide(L)'
;LLLAGVGTIIKVNHLVKDFKVPKKQLNPGLGQKVLSVFYREWETKRALKQVSFEVKQGEFVGYVGPNGAGKSTTIKILTGVLTPTEGEVQVAGFVPYKQRYEYTYHIGVVFGNRSLLEFDIPVIDSFRLYRDIYELNPKAFQERLEFFSEILKIDQFLHIPVRKLSLGERMRCEIAASLLHKPQVVFLDEPTIGLDVLAKEEVRNFLTRINQEDKTTIMLTTHDMSDIEALCDRIFIIDEGSIIYDGSLTEMKRKYVQWKRIEFEYHGVKNPLLLKEVLKKTRVLEQTQNFVSLEVNLLEQDVPEIIGGLLNSLDISDLNVQEPRLESVIKEIYRRGINAAVDPLEIPSPNLS
;
A
#
# COMPACT_ATOMS: atom_id res chain seq x y z
N LEU A 1 33.51 -13.43 -7.15
CA LEU A 1 32.11 -13.61 -6.77
C LEU A 1 31.32 -12.62 -7.57
N LEU A 2 30.72 -13.10 -8.69
CA LEU A 2 29.85 -12.33 -9.57
C LEU A 2 28.68 -11.78 -8.77
N LEU A 3 28.47 -10.47 -8.83
CA LEU A 3 27.19 -9.81 -8.52
C LEU A 3 26.15 -10.42 -9.49
N ALA A 4 25.43 -11.44 -9.04
CA ALA A 4 24.25 -11.92 -9.75
C ALA A 4 23.30 -10.73 -9.82
N GLY A 5 23.08 -10.19 -11.01
CA GLY A 5 22.15 -9.09 -11.24
C GLY A 5 20.79 -9.46 -10.68
N VAL A 6 20.22 -8.60 -9.85
CA VAL A 6 18.89 -8.79 -9.28
C VAL A 6 17.91 -8.87 -10.44
N GLY A 7 17.44 -10.09 -10.75
CA GLY A 7 16.56 -10.34 -11.90
C GLY A 7 15.15 -9.85 -11.64
N THR A 8 14.42 -9.54 -12.71
CA THR A 8 12.98 -9.25 -12.64
C THR A 8 12.23 -10.53 -12.25
N ILE A 9 11.44 -10.48 -11.16
CA ILE A 9 10.65 -11.61 -10.69
C ILE A 9 9.16 -11.48 -11.02
N ILE A 10 8.64 -10.24 -11.11
CA ILE A 10 7.29 -9.96 -11.60
C ILE A 10 7.42 -9.09 -12.84
N LYS A 11 6.80 -9.52 -13.93
CA LYS A 11 6.74 -8.77 -15.19
C LYS A 11 5.31 -8.70 -15.70
N VAL A 12 4.83 -7.49 -15.93
CA VAL A 12 3.49 -7.21 -16.43
C VAL A 12 3.62 -6.31 -17.65
N ASN A 13 3.07 -6.74 -18.79
CA ASN A 13 3.14 -6.00 -20.06
C ASN A 13 1.74 -5.78 -20.60
N HIS A 14 1.35 -4.51 -20.74
CA HIS A 14 0.09 -4.04 -21.37
C HIS A 14 -1.15 -4.79 -20.88
N LEU A 15 -1.24 -5.02 -19.56
CA LEU A 15 -2.28 -5.79 -18.92
C LEU A 15 -3.63 -5.10 -19.03
N VAL A 16 -4.59 -5.75 -19.66
CA VAL A 16 -5.98 -5.30 -19.76
C VAL A 16 -6.90 -6.30 -19.09
N LYS A 17 -7.89 -5.80 -18.34
CA LYS A 17 -8.98 -6.62 -17.81
C LYS A 17 -10.33 -5.96 -17.99
N ASP A 18 -11.16 -6.61 -18.76
CA ASP A 18 -12.56 -6.25 -18.98
C ASP A 18 -13.48 -7.23 -18.25
N PHE A 19 -14.54 -6.70 -17.63
CA PHE A 19 -15.62 -7.48 -17.03
C PHE A 19 -16.93 -7.18 -17.76
N LYS A 20 -17.69 -8.21 -18.04
CA LYS A 20 -19.08 -8.06 -18.48
C LYS A 20 -19.96 -7.89 -17.25
N VAL A 21 -20.58 -6.72 -17.10
CA VAL A 21 -21.49 -6.42 -16.01
C VAL A 21 -22.91 -6.16 -16.54
N PRO A 22 -23.95 -6.55 -15.82
CA PRO A 22 -25.31 -6.21 -16.24
C PRO A 22 -25.50 -4.71 -16.25
N LYS A 23 -26.05 -4.17 -17.34
CA LYS A 23 -26.38 -2.74 -17.41
C LYS A 23 -27.46 -2.39 -16.41
N LYS A 24 -27.17 -1.44 -15.51
CA LYS A 24 -28.17 -0.95 -14.54
C LYS A 24 -29.25 -0.18 -15.27
N GLN A 25 -30.48 -0.69 -15.29
CA GLN A 25 -31.64 0.08 -15.74
C GLN A 25 -32.08 1.02 -14.61
N LEU A 26 -32.01 2.33 -14.87
CA LEU A 26 -32.54 3.36 -13.97
C LEU A 26 -34.06 3.36 -14.08
N ASN A 27 -34.77 2.99 -13.01
CA ASN A 27 -36.24 2.97 -12.88
C ASN A 27 -36.98 2.08 -13.89
N PRO A 28 -36.82 0.74 -13.87
CA PRO A 28 -37.63 -0.13 -14.74
C PRO A 28 -39.10 -0.17 -14.27
N GLY A 29 -40.02 0.14 -15.17
CA GLY A 29 -41.45 -0.08 -14.96
C GLY A 29 -41.76 -1.55 -14.69
N LEU A 30 -42.91 -1.86 -14.07
CA LEU A 30 -43.32 -3.24 -13.68
C LEU A 30 -43.21 -4.25 -14.84
N GLY A 31 -43.57 -3.86 -16.07
CA GLY A 31 -43.46 -4.72 -17.27
C GLY A 31 -42.01 -4.97 -17.72
N GLN A 32 -41.09 -3.98 -17.52
CA GLN A 32 -39.69 -4.12 -17.87
C GLN A 32 -38.93 -5.00 -16.88
N LYS A 33 -39.36 -5.08 -15.60
CA LYS A 33 -38.80 -6.00 -14.60
C LYS A 33 -39.00 -7.47 -14.99
N VAL A 34 -40.13 -7.83 -15.59
CA VAL A 34 -40.38 -9.20 -16.05
C VAL A 34 -39.58 -9.52 -17.31
N LEU A 35 -39.47 -8.58 -18.26
CA LEU A 35 -38.66 -8.76 -19.47
C LEU A 35 -37.16 -8.82 -19.16
N SER A 36 -36.63 -8.08 -18.16
CA SER A 36 -35.23 -8.04 -17.79
C SER A 36 -34.69 -9.37 -17.23
N VAL A 37 -35.57 -10.30 -16.83
CA VAL A 37 -35.18 -11.66 -16.43
C VAL A 37 -34.77 -12.47 -17.67
N PHE A 38 -35.35 -12.18 -18.83
CA PHE A 38 -35.08 -12.91 -20.09
C PHE A 38 -34.09 -12.21 -21.01
N TYR A 39 -33.96 -10.86 -20.94
CA TYR A 39 -33.05 -10.07 -21.76
C TYR A 39 -32.21 -9.15 -20.87
N ARG A 40 -31.04 -9.66 -20.40
CA ARG A 40 -30.03 -8.83 -19.71
C ARG A 40 -29.10 -8.21 -20.75
N GLU A 41 -29.16 -6.89 -20.88
CA GLU A 41 -28.12 -6.15 -21.58
C GLU A 41 -26.85 -6.16 -20.73
N TRP A 42 -25.70 -6.42 -21.37
CA TRP A 42 -24.40 -6.44 -20.75
C TRP A 42 -23.60 -5.23 -21.22
N GLU A 43 -22.91 -4.59 -20.31
CA GLU A 43 -21.91 -3.58 -20.63
C GLU A 43 -20.52 -4.08 -20.26
N THR A 44 -19.50 -3.63 -21.00
CA THR A 44 -18.11 -3.96 -20.69
C THR A 44 -17.54 -2.87 -19.79
N LYS A 45 -17.13 -3.26 -18.58
CA LYS A 45 -16.43 -2.39 -17.66
C LYS A 45 -14.95 -2.73 -17.69
N ARG A 46 -14.12 -1.80 -18.18
CA ARG A 46 -12.65 -1.94 -18.18
C ARG A 46 -12.10 -1.63 -16.81
N ALA A 47 -11.51 -2.63 -16.16
CA ALA A 47 -10.93 -2.53 -14.82
C ALA A 47 -9.43 -2.24 -14.85
N LEU A 48 -8.71 -2.67 -15.91
CA LEU A 48 -7.29 -2.37 -16.12
C LEU A 48 -7.09 -1.90 -17.56
N LYS A 49 -6.31 -0.81 -17.73
CA LYS A 49 -6.10 -0.10 -18.99
C LYS A 49 -4.61 -0.14 -19.37
N GLN A 50 -4.13 -1.27 -19.91
CA GLN A 50 -2.74 -1.45 -20.37
C GLN A 50 -1.68 -1.23 -19.27
N VAL A 51 -1.90 -1.78 -18.08
CA VAL A 51 -0.97 -1.71 -16.97
C VAL A 51 0.33 -2.44 -17.31
N SER A 52 1.49 -1.78 -17.13
CA SER A 52 2.81 -2.35 -17.35
C SER A 52 3.73 -1.95 -16.20
N PHE A 53 4.45 -2.94 -15.61
CA PHE A 53 5.45 -2.72 -14.59
C PHE A 53 6.32 -3.96 -14.40
N GLU A 54 7.47 -3.77 -13.75
CA GLU A 54 8.36 -4.84 -13.33
C GLU A 54 8.73 -4.70 -11.86
N VAL A 55 8.89 -5.83 -11.16
CA VAL A 55 9.40 -5.88 -9.78
C VAL A 55 10.62 -6.79 -9.77
N LYS A 56 11.69 -6.33 -9.12
CA LYS A 56 12.93 -7.11 -8.97
C LYS A 56 12.83 -8.05 -7.77
N GLN A 57 13.62 -9.13 -7.82
CA GLN A 57 13.69 -10.08 -6.72
C GLN A 57 14.14 -9.39 -5.43
N GLY A 58 13.45 -9.68 -4.33
CA GLY A 58 13.73 -9.10 -3.01
C GLY A 58 13.20 -7.67 -2.80
N GLU A 59 12.57 -7.03 -3.78
CA GLU A 59 11.91 -5.73 -3.57
C GLU A 59 10.69 -5.88 -2.65
N PHE A 60 10.47 -4.88 -1.80
CA PHE A 60 9.23 -4.69 -1.07
C PHE A 60 8.49 -3.51 -1.69
N VAL A 61 7.40 -3.77 -2.42
CA VAL A 61 6.69 -2.75 -3.19
C VAL A 61 5.27 -2.54 -2.70
N GLY A 62 4.88 -1.28 -2.62
CA GLY A 62 3.50 -0.87 -2.36
C GLY A 62 2.69 -0.72 -3.66
N TYR A 63 1.45 -1.20 -3.68
CA TYR A 63 0.53 -1.03 -4.80
C TYR A 63 -0.73 -0.30 -4.32
N VAL A 64 -0.76 1.02 -4.50
CA VAL A 64 -1.66 1.96 -3.84
C VAL A 64 -2.65 2.54 -4.83
N GLY A 65 -3.87 2.83 -4.37
CA GLY A 65 -4.90 3.45 -5.21
C GLY A 65 -6.24 3.54 -4.50
N PRO A 66 -7.18 4.36 -4.99
CA PRO A 66 -8.52 4.43 -4.42
C PRO A 66 -9.31 3.13 -4.61
N ASN A 67 -10.44 3.02 -3.93
CA ASN A 67 -11.35 1.90 -4.12
C ASN A 67 -11.86 1.87 -5.56
N GLY A 68 -11.76 0.69 -6.19
CA GLY A 68 -12.15 0.52 -7.59
C GLY A 68 -11.07 0.88 -8.63
N ALA A 69 -9.88 1.34 -8.21
CA ALA A 69 -8.78 1.66 -9.13
C ALA A 69 -8.19 0.45 -9.88
N GLY A 70 -8.47 -0.77 -9.45
CA GLY A 70 -7.96 -1.99 -10.10
C GLY A 70 -7.00 -2.83 -9.24
N LYS A 71 -6.65 -2.42 -8.02
CA LYS A 71 -5.68 -3.11 -7.14
C LYS A 71 -5.95 -4.60 -6.99
N SER A 72 -7.09 -4.98 -6.41
CA SER A 72 -7.43 -6.39 -6.20
C SER A 72 -7.62 -7.16 -7.52
N THR A 73 -7.94 -6.48 -8.63
CA THR A 73 -8.00 -7.11 -9.96
C THR A 73 -6.58 -7.49 -10.41
N THR A 74 -5.61 -6.59 -10.25
CA THR A 74 -4.20 -6.85 -10.55
C THR A 74 -3.69 -8.00 -9.70
N ILE A 75 -3.85 -7.95 -8.37
CA ILE A 75 -3.43 -9.04 -7.47
C ILE A 75 -4.05 -10.38 -7.88
N LYS A 76 -5.36 -10.43 -8.19
CA LYS A 76 -6.01 -11.68 -8.62
C LYS A 76 -5.47 -12.22 -9.95
N ILE A 77 -4.98 -11.38 -10.85
CA ILE A 77 -4.32 -11.83 -12.08
C ILE A 77 -2.92 -12.33 -11.77
N LEU A 78 -2.14 -11.59 -10.96
CA LEU A 78 -0.80 -11.98 -10.53
C LEU A 78 -0.81 -13.30 -9.75
N THR A 79 -1.83 -13.56 -8.95
CA THR A 79 -2.01 -14.82 -8.20
C THR A 79 -2.65 -15.94 -9.02
N GLY A 80 -2.95 -15.71 -10.31
CA GLY A 80 -3.56 -16.71 -11.18
C GLY A 80 -5.04 -16.99 -10.93
N VAL A 81 -5.71 -16.24 -10.05
CA VAL A 81 -7.16 -16.37 -9.76
C VAL A 81 -7.99 -15.84 -10.95
N LEU A 82 -7.51 -14.80 -11.62
CA LEU A 82 -8.16 -14.23 -12.81
C LEU A 82 -7.23 -14.36 -14.03
N THR A 83 -7.85 -14.58 -15.20
CA THR A 83 -7.17 -14.50 -16.49
C THR A 83 -7.31 -13.08 -17.05
N PRO A 84 -6.25 -12.45 -17.58
CA PRO A 84 -6.35 -11.16 -18.25
C PRO A 84 -7.19 -11.24 -19.51
N THR A 85 -7.69 -10.10 -19.99
CA THR A 85 -8.35 -9.99 -21.30
C THR A 85 -7.29 -9.86 -22.41
N GLU A 86 -6.26 -9.04 -22.16
CA GLU A 86 -5.13 -8.81 -23.06
C GLU A 86 -3.86 -8.59 -22.22
N GLY A 87 -2.70 -8.68 -22.86
CA GLY A 87 -1.40 -8.48 -22.23
C GLY A 87 -0.81 -9.75 -21.64
N GLU A 88 0.40 -9.62 -21.09
CA GLU A 88 1.20 -10.73 -20.58
C GLU A 88 1.59 -10.50 -19.13
N VAL A 89 1.59 -11.58 -18.36
CA VAL A 89 2.01 -11.60 -16.96
C VAL A 89 2.94 -12.79 -16.72
N GLN A 90 4.07 -12.51 -16.09
CA GLN A 90 5.00 -13.51 -15.63
C GLN A 90 5.40 -13.22 -14.18
N VAL A 91 5.35 -14.23 -13.31
CA VAL A 91 5.74 -14.16 -11.90
C VAL A 91 6.59 -15.37 -11.56
N ALA A 92 7.76 -15.17 -11.00
CA ALA A 92 8.74 -16.22 -10.67
C ALA A 92 9.00 -17.18 -11.85
N GLY A 93 8.99 -16.67 -13.09
CA GLY A 93 9.18 -17.47 -14.29
C GLY A 93 7.94 -18.15 -14.84
N PHE A 94 6.80 -18.11 -14.15
CA PHE A 94 5.54 -18.76 -14.52
C PHE A 94 4.53 -17.77 -15.12
N VAL A 95 3.64 -18.27 -15.99
CA VAL A 95 2.42 -17.57 -16.39
C VAL A 95 1.31 -18.00 -15.43
N PRO A 96 0.88 -17.14 -14.47
CA PRO A 96 0.10 -17.55 -13.28
C PRO A 96 -1.17 -18.34 -13.59
N TYR A 97 -1.95 -17.90 -14.57
CA TYR A 97 -3.24 -18.49 -14.94
C TYR A 97 -3.12 -19.74 -15.85
N LYS A 98 -1.92 -20.04 -16.40
CA LYS A 98 -1.66 -21.21 -17.23
C LYS A 98 -1.01 -22.35 -16.45
N GLN A 99 -0.17 -22.05 -15.48
CA GLN A 99 0.70 -22.98 -14.76
C GLN A 99 0.39 -22.97 -13.26
N ARG A 100 -0.91 -22.98 -12.90
CA ARG A 100 -1.38 -22.74 -11.53
C ARG A 100 -0.76 -23.71 -10.51
N TYR A 101 -0.69 -24.98 -10.83
CA TYR A 101 -0.25 -26.00 -9.89
C TYR A 101 1.21 -25.76 -9.46
N GLU A 102 2.11 -25.69 -10.41
CA GLU A 102 3.53 -25.44 -10.14
C GLU A 102 3.75 -24.06 -9.54
N TYR A 103 3.01 -23.08 -10.05
CA TYR A 103 3.12 -21.69 -9.62
C TYR A 103 2.78 -21.48 -8.14
N THR A 104 1.79 -22.18 -7.59
CA THR A 104 1.38 -22.03 -6.19
C THR A 104 2.47 -22.40 -5.17
N TYR A 105 3.44 -23.22 -5.54
CA TYR A 105 4.60 -23.52 -4.69
C TYR A 105 5.60 -22.35 -4.55
N HIS A 106 5.49 -21.35 -5.42
CA HIS A 106 6.43 -20.22 -5.46
C HIS A 106 5.83 -18.92 -4.90
N ILE A 107 4.55 -18.90 -4.56
CA ILE A 107 3.88 -17.72 -4.07
C ILE A 107 3.17 -17.95 -2.73
N GLY A 108 3.18 -16.91 -1.88
CA GLY A 108 2.28 -16.77 -0.75
C GLY A 108 1.23 -15.70 -1.05
N VAL A 109 0.00 -15.89 -0.58
CA VAL A 109 -1.08 -14.92 -0.81
C VAL A 109 -1.90 -14.76 0.44
N VAL A 110 -2.13 -13.53 0.87
CA VAL A 110 -3.08 -13.19 1.94
C VAL A 110 -4.11 -12.24 1.37
N PHE A 111 -5.38 -12.63 1.39
CA PHE A 111 -6.50 -11.77 1.00
C PHE A 111 -7.24 -11.30 2.25
N GLY A 112 -7.46 -10.00 2.40
CA GLY A 112 -8.12 -9.43 3.58
C GLY A 112 -9.55 -9.95 3.83
N ASN A 113 -10.21 -10.49 2.82
CA ASN A 113 -11.60 -10.98 2.90
C ASN A 113 -11.75 -12.50 2.81
N ARG A 114 -10.67 -13.26 2.78
CA ARG A 114 -10.68 -14.73 2.74
C ARG A 114 -9.64 -15.27 3.68
N SER A 115 -10.03 -16.25 4.51
CA SER A 115 -9.10 -16.94 5.38
C SER A 115 -8.38 -18.05 4.62
N LEU A 116 -7.08 -18.19 4.88
CA LEU A 116 -6.26 -19.34 4.51
C LEU A 116 -6.48 -20.49 5.52
N LEU A 117 -6.83 -20.13 6.76
CA LEU A 117 -6.96 -21.09 7.85
C LEU A 117 -8.36 -21.66 7.88
N GLU A 118 -8.47 -22.94 8.19
CA GLU A 118 -9.73 -23.66 8.38
C GLU A 118 -10.42 -23.22 9.67
N PHE A 119 -11.65 -22.71 9.56
CA PHE A 119 -12.32 -21.93 10.59
C PHE A 119 -12.62 -22.71 11.88
N ASP A 120 -12.94 -23.99 11.73
CA ASP A 120 -13.43 -24.83 12.85
C ASP A 120 -12.36 -25.67 13.56
N ILE A 121 -11.13 -25.71 13.03
CA ILE A 121 -10.02 -26.48 13.61
C ILE A 121 -8.96 -25.57 14.24
N PRO A 122 -8.09 -26.08 15.13
CA PRO A 122 -6.94 -25.37 15.66
C PRO A 122 -5.99 -24.87 14.54
N VAL A 123 -5.35 -23.73 14.79
CA VAL A 123 -4.38 -23.13 13.84
C VAL A 123 -3.31 -24.13 13.42
N ILE A 124 -2.76 -24.90 14.38
CA ILE A 124 -1.69 -25.88 14.12
C ILE A 124 -2.13 -26.96 13.12
N ASP A 125 -3.41 -27.32 13.11
CA ASP A 125 -3.90 -28.35 12.20
C ASP A 125 -4.04 -27.79 10.77
N SER A 126 -4.42 -26.51 10.61
CA SER A 126 -4.32 -25.83 9.33
C SER A 126 -2.86 -25.74 8.85
N PHE A 127 -1.90 -25.45 9.74
CA PHE A 127 -0.48 -25.42 9.37
C PHE A 127 0.05 -26.79 8.97
N ARG A 128 -0.38 -27.87 9.66
CA ARG A 128 -0.05 -29.25 9.27
C ARG A 128 -0.62 -29.62 7.91
N LEU A 129 -1.85 -29.18 7.62
CA LEU A 129 -2.44 -29.35 6.30
C LEU A 129 -1.57 -28.67 5.22
N TYR A 130 -1.11 -27.45 5.44
CA TYR A 130 -0.19 -26.77 4.50
C TYR A 130 1.17 -27.45 4.41
N ARG A 131 1.71 -27.95 5.55
CA ARG A 131 2.93 -28.78 5.52
C ARG A 131 2.78 -29.94 4.53
N ASP A 132 1.65 -30.63 4.60
CA ASP A 132 1.40 -31.82 3.78
C ASP A 132 1.08 -31.46 2.32
N ILE A 133 0.34 -30.36 2.07
CA ILE A 133 0.08 -29.85 0.72
C ILE A 133 1.37 -29.42 0.01
N TYR A 134 2.26 -28.71 0.72
CA TYR A 134 3.53 -28.24 0.17
C TYR A 134 4.69 -29.23 0.36
N GLU A 135 4.40 -30.46 0.82
CA GLU A 135 5.36 -31.55 1.04
C GLU A 135 6.61 -31.10 1.85
N LEU A 136 6.39 -30.28 2.90
CA LEU A 136 7.48 -29.72 3.67
C LEU A 136 8.11 -30.78 4.57
N ASN A 137 9.45 -30.80 4.60
CA ASN A 137 10.18 -31.62 5.55
C ASN A 137 9.77 -31.29 6.99
N PRO A 138 9.48 -32.29 7.85
CA PRO A 138 9.02 -32.06 9.23
C PRO A 138 9.97 -31.18 10.06
N LYS A 139 11.28 -31.30 9.87
CA LYS A 139 12.27 -30.48 10.58
C LYS A 139 12.22 -29.04 10.10
N ALA A 140 12.19 -28.81 8.80
CA ALA A 140 12.08 -27.47 8.21
C ALA A 140 10.76 -26.79 8.61
N PHE A 141 9.66 -27.54 8.70
CA PHE A 141 8.38 -27.06 9.20
C PHE A 141 8.48 -26.60 10.65
N GLN A 142 9.11 -27.41 11.51
CA GLN A 142 9.27 -27.11 12.94
C GLN A 142 10.14 -25.84 13.13
N GLU A 143 11.29 -25.77 12.45
CA GLU A 143 12.17 -24.58 12.47
C GLU A 143 11.42 -23.31 12.04
N ARG A 144 10.58 -23.42 11.01
CA ARG A 144 9.78 -22.31 10.50
C ARG A 144 8.69 -21.88 11.51
N LEU A 145 8.04 -22.85 12.13
CA LEU A 145 7.03 -22.61 13.15
C LEU A 145 7.61 -21.90 14.38
N GLU A 146 8.79 -22.34 14.83
CA GLU A 146 9.51 -21.70 15.95
C GLU A 146 9.87 -20.24 15.62
N PHE A 147 10.43 -20.01 14.44
CA PHE A 147 10.74 -18.66 13.95
C PHE A 147 9.51 -17.74 13.88
N PHE A 148 8.38 -18.25 13.39
CA PHE A 148 7.13 -17.47 13.34
C PHE A 148 6.57 -17.24 14.75
N SER A 149 6.68 -18.21 15.64
CA SER A 149 6.22 -18.09 17.04
C SER A 149 7.01 -17.03 17.79
N GLU A 150 8.33 -16.96 17.56
CA GLU A 150 9.19 -15.95 18.20
C GLU A 150 8.76 -14.53 17.84
N ILE A 151 8.47 -14.26 16.56
CA ILE A 151 8.25 -12.90 16.09
C ILE A 151 6.78 -12.49 16.15
N LEU A 152 5.88 -13.37 15.66
CA LEU A 152 4.44 -13.10 15.61
C LEU A 152 3.70 -13.52 16.89
N LYS A 153 4.41 -14.14 17.85
CA LYS A 153 3.83 -14.63 19.11
C LYS A 153 2.61 -15.51 18.91
N ILE A 154 2.67 -16.38 17.89
CA ILE A 154 1.53 -17.24 17.51
C ILE A 154 1.44 -18.53 18.33
N ASP A 155 2.46 -18.88 19.10
CA ASP A 155 2.52 -20.07 19.96
C ASP A 155 1.29 -20.22 20.86
N GLN A 156 0.84 -19.11 21.46
CA GLN A 156 -0.34 -19.05 22.32
C GLN A 156 -1.66 -19.32 21.56
N PHE A 157 -1.68 -19.22 20.23
CA PHE A 157 -2.87 -19.41 19.40
C PHE A 157 -2.91 -20.75 18.68
N LEU A 158 -1.79 -21.48 18.60
CA LEU A 158 -1.66 -22.69 17.78
C LEU A 158 -2.72 -23.76 18.08
N HIS A 159 -3.13 -23.91 19.34
CA HIS A 159 -4.10 -24.90 19.76
C HIS A 159 -5.53 -24.36 19.88
N ILE A 160 -5.77 -23.11 19.47
CA ILE A 160 -7.08 -22.47 19.51
C ILE A 160 -7.76 -22.61 18.14
N PRO A 161 -9.04 -23.02 18.06
CA PRO A 161 -9.81 -22.97 16.80
C PRO A 161 -9.86 -21.56 16.22
N VAL A 162 -9.62 -21.45 14.92
CA VAL A 162 -9.49 -20.15 14.22
C VAL A 162 -10.67 -19.21 14.46
N ARG A 163 -11.90 -19.74 14.55
CA ARG A 163 -13.12 -18.96 14.86
C ARG A 163 -13.11 -18.23 16.20
N LYS A 164 -12.23 -18.62 17.15
CA LYS A 164 -12.12 -18.01 18.47
C LYS A 164 -11.06 -16.90 18.52
N LEU A 165 -10.27 -16.75 17.48
CA LEU A 165 -9.23 -15.73 17.38
C LEU A 165 -9.84 -14.37 17.09
N SER A 166 -9.27 -13.33 17.67
CA SER A 166 -9.48 -11.96 17.24
C SER A 166 -8.98 -11.77 15.79
N LEU A 167 -9.36 -10.68 15.15
CA LEU A 167 -8.92 -10.37 13.79
C LEU A 167 -7.39 -10.29 13.70
N GLY A 168 -6.73 -9.64 14.68
CA GLY A 168 -5.28 -9.49 14.72
C GLY A 168 -4.55 -10.81 14.93
N GLU A 169 -5.01 -11.64 15.86
CA GLU A 169 -4.46 -12.97 16.10
C GLU A 169 -4.59 -13.87 14.86
N ARG A 170 -5.76 -13.84 14.24
CA ARG A 170 -6.00 -14.58 12.99
C ARG A 170 -5.09 -14.10 11.87
N MET A 171 -4.96 -12.79 11.65
CA MET A 171 -4.13 -12.25 10.58
C MET A 171 -2.65 -12.62 10.74
N ARG A 172 -2.12 -12.61 11.98
CA ARG A 172 -0.76 -13.09 12.26
C ARG A 172 -0.57 -14.54 11.86
N CYS A 173 -1.54 -15.41 12.19
CA CYS A 173 -1.52 -16.81 11.80
C CYS A 173 -1.69 -17.01 10.27
N GLU A 174 -2.50 -16.18 9.61
CA GLU A 174 -2.68 -16.24 8.14
C GLU A 174 -1.41 -15.83 7.38
N ILE A 175 -0.74 -14.77 7.83
CA ILE A 175 0.55 -14.36 7.26
C ILE A 175 1.59 -15.47 7.47
N ALA A 176 1.67 -16.06 8.66
CA ALA A 176 2.54 -17.20 8.93
C ALA A 176 2.22 -18.38 7.99
N ALA A 177 0.95 -18.75 7.82
CA ALA A 177 0.52 -19.83 6.93
C ALA A 177 0.98 -19.60 5.48
N SER A 178 0.83 -18.37 4.98
CA SER A 178 1.21 -17.99 3.61
C SER A 178 2.71 -18.10 3.32
N LEU A 179 3.54 -18.18 4.37
CA LEU A 179 4.99 -18.15 4.32
C LEU A 179 5.65 -19.48 4.74
N LEU A 180 4.88 -20.50 5.12
CA LEU A 180 5.40 -21.78 5.60
C LEU A 180 6.33 -22.45 4.58
N HIS A 181 6.00 -22.39 3.30
CA HIS A 181 6.71 -23.05 2.19
C HIS A 181 7.83 -22.19 1.56
N LYS A 182 8.23 -21.08 2.22
CA LYS A 182 9.28 -20.15 1.75
C LYS A 182 9.06 -19.66 0.31
N PRO A 183 7.94 -19.01 0.01
CA PRO A 183 7.65 -18.53 -1.33
C PRO A 183 8.66 -17.47 -1.81
N GLN A 184 8.88 -17.40 -3.11
CA GLN A 184 9.73 -16.37 -3.72
C GLN A 184 9.03 -15.00 -3.76
N VAL A 185 7.69 -15.01 -3.89
CA VAL A 185 6.85 -13.81 -3.96
C VAL A 185 5.67 -13.94 -3.01
N VAL A 186 5.36 -12.87 -2.29
CA VAL A 186 4.17 -12.79 -1.43
C VAL A 186 3.30 -11.61 -1.85
N PHE A 187 2.02 -11.87 -2.02
CA PHE A 187 1.00 -10.87 -2.28
C PHE A 187 0.13 -10.68 -1.03
N LEU A 188 0.10 -9.46 -0.51
CA LEU A 188 -0.65 -9.10 0.69
C LEU A 188 -1.71 -8.06 0.32
N ASP A 189 -2.99 -8.46 0.37
CA ASP A 189 -4.11 -7.55 0.07
C ASP A 189 -4.75 -7.10 1.39
N GLU A 190 -4.42 -5.87 1.84
CA GLU A 190 -4.90 -5.24 3.08
C GLU A 190 -4.56 -6.04 4.37
N PRO A 191 -3.30 -6.47 4.62
CA PRO A 191 -2.97 -7.40 5.71
C PRO A 191 -3.05 -6.79 7.11
N THR A 192 -3.14 -5.47 7.24
CA THR A 192 -3.15 -4.75 8.52
C THR A 192 -4.50 -4.13 8.84
N ILE A 193 -5.50 -4.37 8.00
CA ILE A 193 -6.85 -3.81 8.19
C ILE A 193 -7.46 -4.32 9.51
N GLY A 194 -7.94 -3.38 10.34
CA GLY A 194 -8.61 -3.69 11.60
C GLY A 194 -7.69 -4.21 12.71
N LEU A 195 -6.36 -4.17 12.52
CA LEU A 195 -5.39 -4.46 13.57
C LEU A 195 -5.18 -3.24 14.47
N ASP A 196 -4.94 -3.49 15.76
CA ASP A 196 -4.46 -2.46 16.66
C ASP A 196 -2.99 -2.07 16.37
N VAL A 197 -2.50 -1.02 17.03
CA VAL A 197 -1.16 -0.47 16.77
C VAL A 197 -0.05 -1.49 17.03
N LEU A 198 -0.16 -2.28 18.10
CA LEU A 198 0.85 -3.28 18.47
C LEU A 198 0.88 -4.43 17.48
N ALA A 199 -0.28 -4.96 17.10
CA ALA A 199 -0.39 -6.02 16.10
C ALA A 199 0.13 -5.58 14.72
N LYS A 200 -0.12 -4.32 14.32
CA LYS A 200 0.45 -3.75 13.09
C LYS A 200 1.97 -3.73 13.13
N GLU A 201 2.55 -3.29 14.26
CA GLU A 201 4.00 -3.21 14.43
C GLU A 201 4.64 -4.61 14.38
N GLU A 202 4.06 -5.61 15.04
CA GLU A 202 4.53 -7.01 15.00
C GLU A 202 4.50 -7.56 13.57
N VAL A 203 3.42 -7.32 12.82
CA VAL A 203 3.30 -7.73 11.41
C VAL A 203 4.34 -7.01 10.53
N ARG A 204 4.54 -5.70 10.70
CA ARG A 204 5.55 -4.93 9.95
C ARG A 204 6.96 -5.48 10.19
N ASN A 205 7.33 -5.65 11.46
CA ASN A 205 8.63 -6.19 11.84
C ASN A 205 8.86 -7.58 11.24
N PHE A 206 7.85 -8.44 11.29
CA PHE A 206 7.90 -9.76 10.71
C PHE A 206 8.10 -9.72 9.18
N LEU A 207 7.30 -8.93 8.47
CA LEU A 207 7.41 -8.82 7.01
C LEU A 207 8.78 -8.25 6.58
N THR A 208 9.30 -7.28 7.32
CA THR A 208 10.64 -6.73 7.11
C THR A 208 11.71 -7.82 7.26
N ARG A 209 11.64 -8.63 8.32
CA ARG A 209 12.59 -9.75 8.52
C ARG A 209 12.51 -10.79 7.41
N ILE A 210 11.31 -11.20 7.01
CA ILE A 210 11.12 -12.15 5.90
C ILE A 210 11.72 -11.62 4.59
N ASN A 211 11.48 -10.36 4.29
CA ASN A 211 12.06 -9.75 3.09
C ASN A 211 13.59 -9.70 3.15
N GLN A 212 14.17 -9.37 4.32
CA GLN A 212 15.62 -9.24 4.49
C GLN A 212 16.34 -10.58 4.58
N GLU A 213 15.80 -11.55 5.34
CA GLU A 213 16.45 -12.83 5.60
C GLU A 213 16.21 -13.85 4.48
N ASP A 214 14.96 -14.03 4.05
CA ASP A 214 14.60 -14.99 3.00
C ASP A 214 14.71 -14.40 1.58
N LYS A 215 14.95 -13.10 1.44
CA LYS A 215 14.93 -12.35 0.15
C LYS A 215 13.61 -12.52 -0.60
N THR A 216 12.53 -12.74 0.13
CA THR A 216 11.18 -12.86 -0.42
C THR A 216 10.74 -11.51 -0.99
N THR A 217 10.29 -11.49 -2.24
CA THR A 217 9.68 -10.31 -2.85
C THR A 217 8.29 -10.12 -2.30
N ILE A 218 7.95 -8.91 -1.86
CA ILE A 218 6.64 -8.64 -1.25
C ILE A 218 5.93 -7.53 -2.03
N MET A 219 4.69 -7.80 -2.44
CA MET A 219 3.80 -6.81 -3.02
C MET A 219 2.60 -6.59 -2.10
N LEU A 220 2.52 -5.39 -1.54
CA LEU A 220 1.53 -4.99 -0.54
C LEU A 220 0.50 -4.05 -1.17
N THR A 221 -0.79 -4.36 -1.01
CA THR A 221 -1.86 -3.37 -1.17
C THR A 221 -2.36 -2.93 0.19
N THR A 222 -2.50 -1.64 0.37
CA THR A 222 -3.07 -1.06 1.59
C THR A 222 -3.62 0.33 1.29
N HIS A 223 -4.55 0.78 2.11
CA HIS A 223 -4.99 2.18 2.18
C HIS A 223 -4.36 2.92 3.38
N ASP A 224 -3.65 2.19 4.25
CA ASP A 224 -2.90 2.78 5.37
C ASP A 224 -1.49 3.19 4.89
N MET A 225 -1.29 4.49 4.71
CA MET A 225 -0.03 5.02 4.21
C MET A 225 1.13 4.83 5.19
N SER A 226 0.84 4.64 6.48
CA SER A 226 1.88 4.34 7.47
C SER A 226 2.51 2.95 7.26
N ASP A 227 1.78 2.00 6.68
CA ASP A 227 2.35 0.71 6.28
C ASP A 227 3.28 0.87 5.09
N ILE A 228 2.88 1.71 4.12
CA ILE A 228 3.71 1.99 2.94
C ILE A 228 5.02 2.68 3.36
N GLU A 229 4.94 3.69 4.22
CA GLU A 229 6.13 4.40 4.70
C GLU A 229 7.09 3.52 5.52
N ALA A 230 6.54 2.56 6.27
CA ALA A 230 7.34 1.68 7.12
C ALA A 230 7.98 0.51 6.35
N LEU A 231 7.37 0.03 5.26
CA LEU A 231 7.71 -1.24 4.64
C LEU A 231 8.24 -1.11 3.21
N CYS A 232 7.83 -0.09 2.47
CA CYS A 232 8.06 -0.04 1.02
C CYS A 232 9.08 1.05 0.66
N ASP A 233 10.09 0.69 -0.11
CA ASP A 233 11.02 1.67 -0.72
C ASP A 233 10.47 2.23 -2.04
N ARG A 234 9.66 1.43 -2.75
CA ARG A 234 9.07 1.76 -4.05
C ARG A 234 7.57 1.53 -4.05
N ILE A 235 6.84 2.40 -4.74
CA ILE A 235 5.39 2.30 -4.85
C ILE A 235 4.93 2.43 -6.31
N PHE A 236 3.84 1.74 -6.60
CA PHE A 236 3.00 1.97 -7.76
C PHE A 236 1.70 2.65 -7.31
N ILE A 237 1.36 3.76 -7.92
CA ILE A 237 0.04 4.39 -7.71
C ILE A 237 -0.81 4.10 -8.93
N ILE A 238 -1.94 3.42 -8.68
CA ILE A 238 -2.92 3.09 -9.72
C ILE A 238 -4.18 3.94 -9.53
N ASP A 239 -4.67 4.49 -10.62
CA ASP A 239 -5.95 5.18 -10.66
C ASP A 239 -6.70 4.83 -11.94
N GLU A 240 -8.03 4.63 -11.83
CA GLU A 240 -8.91 4.26 -12.93
C GLU A 240 -8.36 3.16 -13.86
N GLY A 241 -7.65 2.18 -13.30
CA GLY A 241 -7.07 1.06 -14.05
C GLY A 241 -5.76 1.35 -14.77
N SER A 242 -5.11 2.48 -14.52
CA SER A 242 -3.81 2.87 -15.09
C SER A 242 -2.81 3.19 -13.99
N ILE A 243 -1.54 2.84 -14.17
CA ILE A 243 -0.46 3.29 -13.26
C ILE A 243 -0.17 4.75 -13.59
N ILE A 244 -0.28 5.62 -12.58
CA ILE A 244 0.00 7.05 -12.67
C ILE A 244 1.33 7.44 -12.01
N TYR A 245 1.91 6.55 -11.21
CA TYR A 245 3.23 6.71 -10.62
C TYR A 245 3.90 5.35 -10.43
N ASP A 246 5.20 5.29 -10.73
CA ASP A 246 6.11 4.18 -10.45
C ASP A 246 7.45 4.77 -10.05
N GLY A 247 7.87 4.57 -8.81
CA GLY A 247 9.13 5.11 -8.31
C GLY A 247 9.31 4.97 -6.81
N SER A 248 10.46 5.45 -6.31
CA SER A 248 10.75 5.42 -4.88
C SER A 248 9.90 6.42 -4.10
N LEU A 249 9.61 6.09 -2.84
CA LEU A 249 8.94 7.01 -1.90
C LEU A 249 9.74 8.29 -1.69
N THR A 250 11.06 8.18 -1.61
CA THR A 250 11.95 9.33 -1.41
C THR A 250 11.89 10.29 -2.59
N GLU A 251 11.94 9.77 -3.83
CA GLU A 251 11.80 10.60 -5.03
C GLU A 251 10.42 11.23 -5.14
N MET A 252 9.37 10.47 -4.81
CA MET A 252 8.02 10.99 -4.77
C MET A 252 7.89 12.14 -3.78
N LYS A 253 8.33 11.95 -2.55
CA LYS A 253 8.34 13.01 -1.53
C LYS A 253 9.10 14.23 -2.06
N ARG A 254 10.33 14.07 -2.57
CA ARG A 254 11.12 15.17 -3.12
C ARG A 254 10.44 15.92 -4.27
N LYS A 255 9.73 15.20 -5.15
CA LYS A 255 9.09 15.79 -6.34
C LYS A 255 7.77 16.49 -6.03
N TYR A 256 6.97 15.94 -5.11
CA TYR A 256 5.60 16.39 -4.85
C TYR A 256 5.44 17.11 -3.51
N VAL A 257 6.40 16.99 -2.57
CA VAL A 257 6.42 17.76 -1.32
C VAL A 257 7.02 19.13 -1.60
N GLN A 258 6.16 20.07 -1.91
CA GLN A 258 6.56 21.47 -2.15
C GLN A 258 6.40 22.35 -0.90
N TRP A 259 5.86 21.77 0.20
CA TRP A 259 5.53 22.50 1.41
C TRP A 259 6.03 21.75 2.64
N LYS A 260 6.54 22.49 3.63
CA LYS A 260 6.74 21.99 4.99
C LYS A 260 5.83 22.73 5.94
N ARG A 261 5.29 22.01 6.92
CA ARG A 261 4.51 22.60 8.00
C ARG A 261 5.42 22.89 9.18
N ILE A 262 5.39 24.13 9.68
CA ILE A 262 6.08 24.54 10.88
C ILE A 262 5.01 24.92 11.89
N GLU A 263 5.05 24.27 13.04
CA GLU A 263 4.17 24.53 14.18
C GLU A 263 5.03 24.99 15.34
N PHE A 264 4.63 26.04 16.02
CA PHE A 264 5.36 26.54 17.18
C PHE A 264 4.44 27.13 18.22
N GLU A 265 4.83 26.90 19.49
CA GLU A 265 4.27 27.56 20.66
C GLU A 265 5.21 28.68 21.12
N TYR A 266 4.65 29.80 21.59
CA TYR A 266 5.43 30.94 22.02
C TYR A 266 4.79 31.67 23.20
N HIS A 267 5.60 32.29 24.05
CA HIS A 267 5.14 33.04 25.21
C HIS A 267 5.07 34.54 24.96
N GLY A 268 5.81 35.09 24.00
CA GLY A 268 5.80 36.50 23.71
C GLY A 268 6.43 36.85 22.37
N VAL A 269 6.18 38.06 21.91
CA VAL A 269 6.71 38.61 20.66
C VAL A 269 7.89 39.55 21.01
N LYS A 270 9.11 39.18 20.58
CA LYS A 270 10.33 39.94 20.75
C LYS A 270 10.47 41.06 19.70
N ASN A 271 10.16 40.73 18.45
CA ASN A 271 10.25 41.66 17.32
C ASN A 271 9.03 41.57 16.40
N PRO A 272 7.99 42.40 16.58
CA PRO A 272 6.78 42.36 15.79
C PRO A 272 6.96 42.64 14.29
N LEU A 273 7.97 43.50 13.94
CA LEU A 273 8.22 43.85 12.53
C LEU A 273 8.80 42.65 11.78
N LEU A 274 9.81 41.98 12.36
CA LEU A 274 10.44 40.80 11.79
C LEU A 274 9.41 39.65 11.69
N LEU A 275 8.58 39.45 12.71
CA LEU A 275 7.51 38.47 12.67
C LEU A 275 6.58 38.70 11.47
N LYS A 276 6.15 39.95 11.27
CA LYS A 276 5.28 40.31 10.16
C LYS A 276 5.92 40.04 8.79
N GLU A 277 7.23 40.22 8.65
CA GLU A 277 7.98 39.90 7.44
C GLU A 277 8.04 38.39 7.18
N VAL A 278 8.31 37.60 8.21
CA VAL A 278 8.35 36.13 8.13
C VAL A 278 6.97 35.59 7.76
N LEU A 279 5.91 36.05 8.45
CA LEU A 279 4.56 35.59 8.18
C LEU A 279 4.04 35.97 6.78
N LYS A 280 4.49 37.09 6.20
CA LYS A 280 4.16 37.48 4.82
C LYS A 280 4.75 36.51 3.78
N LYS A 281 5.88 35.90 4.07
CA LYS A 281 6.53 34.94 3.18
C LYS A 281 5.92 33.54 3.30
N THR A 282 5.09 33.27 4.30
CA THR A 282 4.55 31.95 4.62
C THR A 282 3.02 31.97 4.56
N ARG A 283 2.40 30.81 4.44
CA ARG A 283 0.95 30.66 4.54
C ARG A 283 0.59 30.27 5.97
N VAL A 284 -0.04 31.17 6.70
CA VAL A 284 -0.56 30.89 8.04
C VAL A 284 -1.79 29.98 7.91
N LEU A 285 -1.75 28.81 8.55
CA LEU A 285 -2.85 27.83 8.56
C LEU A 285 -3.74 28.04 9.78
N GLU A 286 -3.10 28.26 10.94
CA GLU A 286 -3.76 28.46 12.23
C GLU A 286 -2.94 29.43 13.07
N GLN A 287 -3.61 30.31 13.77
CA GLN A 287 -2.99 31.24 14.71
C GLN A 287 -3.90 31.43 15.92
N THR A 288 -3.34 31.17 17.09
CA THR A 288 -3.97 31.47 18.38
C THR A 288 -3.06 32.43 19.19
N GLN A 289 -3.39 32.68 20.45
CA GLN A 289 -2.63 33.58 21.31
C GLN A 289 -1.18 33.12 21.53
N ASN A 290 -0.95 31.80 21.59
CA ASN A 290 0.34 31.20 21.97
C ASN A 290 0.81 30.13 20.96
N PHE A 291 0.10 29.92 19.86
CA PHE A 291 0.40 28.87 18.87
C PHE A 291 0.21 29.40 17.45
N VAL A 292 1.15 29.03 16.57
CA VAL A 292 1.01 29.29 15.13
C VAL A 292 1.42 28.04 14.35
N SER A 293 0.65 27.73 13.31
CA SER A 293 0.96 26.73 12.32
C SER A 293 1.05 27.39 10.95
N LEU A 294 2.17 27.18 10.24
CA LEU A 294 2.38 27.75 8.91
C LEU A 294 2.85 26.69 7.92
N GLU A 295 2.57 26.95 6.64
CA GLU A 295 3.15 26.24 5.51
C GLU A 295 4.24 27.11 4.86
N VAL A 296 5.40 26.49 4.62
CA VAL A 296 6.56 27.09 3.94
C VAL A 296 6.71 26.44 2.57
N ASN A 297 6.70 27.23 1.50
CA ASN A 297 6.92 26.75 0.15
C ASN A 297 8.42 26.51 -0.10
N LEU A 298 8.80 25.26 -0.29
CA LEU A 298 10.20 24.84 -0.47
C LEU A 298 10.82 25.27 -1.82
N LEU A 299 9.99 25.68 -2.77
CA LEU A 299 10.46 26.18 -4.08
C LEU A 299 10.87 27.67 -4.02
N GLU A 300 10.33 28.40 -3.05
CA GLU A 300 10.49 29.85 -2.96
C GLU A 300 11.26 30.28 -1.71
N GLN A 301 11.39 29.38 -0.71
CA GLN A 301 11.85 29.75 0.63
C GLN A 301 12.76 28.68 1.22
N ASP A 302 13.73 29.16 2.00
CA ASP A 302 14.59 28.30 2.81
C ASP A 302 14.03 28.12 4.21
N VAL A 303 13.73 26.88 4.60
CA VAL A 303 13.18 26.54 5.93
C VAL A 303 14.08 27.02 7.07
N PRO A 304 15.42 26.83 7.05
CA PRO A 304 16.34 27.42 8.04
C PRO A 304 16.21 28.94 8.18
N GLU A 305 16.06 29.70 7.09
CA GLU A 305 15.87 31.16 7.13
C GLU A 305 14.56 31.53 7.85
N ILE A 306 13.47 30.84 7.53
CA ILE A 306 12.16 31.05 8.18
C ILE A 306 12.25 30.74 9.68
N ILE A 307 12.85 29.59 10.05
CA ILE A 307 13.00 29.20 11.46
C ILE A 307 13.89 30.23 12.18
N GLY A 308 15.00 30.68 11.60
CA GLY A 308 15.85 31.72 12.16
C GLY A 308 15.10 33.03 12.38
N GLY A 309 14.27 33.44 11.43
CA GLY A 309 13.41 34.61 11.55
C GLY A 309 12.38 34.48 12.70
N LEU A 310 11.77 33.30 12.85
CA LEU A 310 10.83 33.01 13.93
C LEU A 310 11.49 33.03 15.30
N LEU A 311 12.66 32.40 15.48
CA LEU A 311 13.43 32.38 16.74
C LEU A 311 13.89 33.78 17.18
N ASN A 312 14.22 34.64 16.21
CA ASN A 312 14.59 36.02 16.48
C ASN A 312 13.40 36.94 16.75
N SER A 313 12.20 36.58 16.30
CA SER A 313 10.99 37.40 16.47
C SER A 313 10.10 36.98 17.63
N LEU A 314 10.20 35.75 18.10
CA LEU A 314 9.34 35.16 19.12
C LEU A 314 10.13 34.52 20.24
N ASP A 315 9.52 34.43 21.41
CA ASP A 315 9.99 33.63 22.55
C ASP A 315 9.35 32.22 22.44
N ILE A 316 9.99 31.38 21.62
CA ILE A 316 9.46 30.06 21.28
C ILE A 316 9.72 29.09 22.41
N SER A 317 8.68 28.40 22.88
CA SER A 317 8.74 27.34 23.89
C SER A 317 8.82 25.95 23.24
N ASP A 318 8.17 25.75 22.09
CA ASP A 318 8.23 24.51 21.34
C ASP A 318 8.19 24.79 19.83
N LEU A 319 8.93 23.97 19.05
CA LEU A 319 9.01 24.06 17.60
C LEU A 319 8.95 22.66 16.99
N ASN A 320 8.00 22.44 16.13
CA ASN A 320 7.83 21.21 15.39
C ASN A 320 7.83 21.46 13.88
N VAL A 321 8.69 20.78 13.14
CA VAL A 321 8.75 20.84 11.69
C VAL A 321 8.27 19.52 11.13
N GLN A 322 7.13 19.53 10.47
CA GLN A 322 6.50 18.33 9.92
C GLN A 322 6.63 18.29 8.40
N GLU A 323 7.01 17.13 7.89
CA GLU A 323 6.86 16.83 6.48
C GLU A 323 5.37 16.53 6.18
N PRO A 324 4.89 16.85 4.97
CA PRO A 324 3.56 16.44 4.56
C PRO A 324 3.38 14.94 4.68
N ARG A 325 2.26 14.52 5.22
CA ARG A 325 1.89 13.11 5.28
C ARG A 325 1.78 12.54 3.87
N LEU A 326 2.17 11.28 3.70
CA LEU A 326 2.12 10.59 2.42
C LEU A 326 0.73 10.64 1.78
N GLU A 327 -0.34 10.59 2.59
CA GLU A 327 -1.72 10.74 2.12
C GLU A 327 -1.97 12.06 1.39
N SER A 328 -1.37 13.15 1.87
CA SER A 328 -1.52 14.47 1.25
C SER A 328 -0.80 14.54 -0.08
N VAL A 329 0.38 13.93 -0.17
CA VAL A 329 1.16 13.84 -1.41
C VAL A 329 0.42 13.01 -2.46
N ILE A 330 -0.10 11.86 -2.08
CA ILE A 330 -0.87 10.99 -2.97
C ILE A 330 -2.18 11.67 -3.42
N LYS A 331 -2.88 12.37 -2.52
CA LYS A 331 -4.08 13.17 -2.91
C LYS A 331 -3.74 14.22 -3.95
N GLU A 332 -2.57 14.86 -3.84
CA GLU A 332 -2.14 15.84 -4.83
C GLU A 332 -1.82 15.20 -6.18
N ILE A 333 -1.20 14.01 -6.19
CA ILE A 333 -0.98 13.22 -7.41
C ILE A 333 -2.32 12.89 -8.10
N TYR A 334 -3.34 12.47 -7.35
CA TYR A 334 -4.67 12.21 -7.91
C TYR A 334 -5.35 13.47 -8.47
N ARG A 335 -5.20 14.64 -7.79
CA ARG A 335 -5.80 15.90 -8.25
C ARG A 335 -5.18 16.40 -9.55
N ARG A 336 -3.86 16.23 -9.70
CA ARG A 336 -3.15 16.66 -10.92
C ARG A 336 -3.46 15.77 -12.11
N GLY A 337 -3.87 14.52 -11.88
CA GLY A 337 -4.15 13.53 -12.94
C GLY A 337 -2.94 13.18 -13.79
N ILE A 338 -3.15 12.38 -14.83
CA ILE A 338 -2.09 11.90 -15.74
C ILE A 338 -1.39 13.05 -16.49
N ASN A 339 -2.07 14.20 -16.68
CA ASN A 339 -1.56 15.33 -17.48
C ASN A 339 -0.49 16.18 -16.76
N ALA A 340 -0.32 16.04 -15.45
CA ALA A 340 0.70 16.77 -14.69
C ALA A 340 2.05 16.05 -14.59
N ALA A 341 2.18 14.88 -15.18
CA ALA A 341 3.45 14.15 -15.24
C ALA A 341 4.46 14.82 -16.23
N VAL A 342 4.05 15.85 -16.97
CA VAL A 342 4.85 16.44 -18.05
C VAL A 342 5.33 17.88 -17.76
N ASP A 343 4.73 18.63 -16.81
CA ASP A 343 5.21 19.99 -16.55
C ASP A 343 5.13 20.41 -15.07
N PRO A 344 6.27 20.65 -14.39
CA PRO A 344 6.29 21.06 -12.98
C PRO A 344 5.94 22.54 -12.73
N LEU A 345 5.66 23.35 -13.76
CA LEU A 345 5.72 24.82 -13.67
C LEU A 345 4.39 25.58 -13.81
N GLU A 346 3.25 24.93 -14.04
CA GLU A 346 1.97 25.65 -14.04
C GLU A 346 1.13 25.35 -12.79
N ILE A 347 1.21 26.22 -11.82
CA ILE A 347 0.30 26.29 -10.66
C ILE A 347 -0.84 27.22 -11.00
N PRO A 348 -2.11 26.77 -11.15
CA PRO A 348 -3.22 27.71 -11.19
C PRO A 348 -3.38 28.35 -9.80
N SER A 349 -3.32 29.68 -9.76
CA SER A 349 -3.67 30.46 -8.58
C SER A 349 -5.10 30.12 -8.12
N PRO A 350 -5.33 29.91 -6.81
CA PRO A 350 -6.68 29.69 -6.31
C PRO A 350 -7.52 30.96 -6.49
N ASN A 351 -8.62 30.83 -7.22
CA ASN A 351 -9.64 31.86 -7.29
C ASN A 351 -10.15 32.19 -5.88
N LEU A 352 -9.83 33.39 -5.43
CA LEU A 352 -10.45 34.05 -4.29
C LEU A 352 -11.82 34.59 -4.77
N SER A 353 -12.88 33.95 -4.36
CA SER A 353 -14.22 34.55 -4.32
C SER A 353 -14.87 34.25 -2.98
#